data_17f7590360d2510aca825cb3b327c2dc
#
_entry.id   17f7590360d2510aca825cb3b327c2dc
#
_cell.length_a   1.000
_cell.length_b   1.000
_cell.length_c   1.000
_cell.angle_alpha   90.00
_cell.angle_beta   90.00
_cell.angle_gamma   90.00
#
_symmetry.space_group_name_H-M   'P 1'
#
loop_
_entity.id
_entity.type
_entity.pdbx_description
1 polymer ?
#
loop_
_entity_poly.entity_id
_entity_poly.type
_entity_poly.pdbx_seq_one_letter_code
_entity_poly.pdbx_strand_id
1 'polypeptide(L)'
;MASVEACRTALDELSALLASVDPELRSRHVPHRTVLCRLSDLDHAFVGSIGPDGLHDVSDNAEPDVPVDVRVTMTSDELVALAHGDEDFLHGWLRGRIQVSASMRDLLRLRSLFGL
;
A
#
# COMPACT_ATOMS: atom_id res chain seq x y z
N MET A 1 -18.69 -1.18 3.75
CA MET A 1 -17.52 -1.89 4.32
C MET A 1 -17.23 -3.12 3.47
N ALA A 2 -16.03 -3.22 2.92
CA ALA A 2 -15.64 -4.38 2.12
C ALA A 2 -15.24 -5.54 3.02
N SER A 3 -15.27 -6.76 2.50
CA SER A 3 -14.82 -7.93 3.25
C SER A 3 -13.30 -8.08 3.22
N VAL A 4 -12.75 -8.90 4.12
CA VAL A 4 -11.32 -9.24 4.10
C VAL A 4 -10.94 -9.88 2.76
N GLU A 5 -11.78 -10.73 2.22
CA GLU A 5 -11.54 -11.38 0.93
C GLU A 5 -11.49 -10.37 -0.22
N ALA A 6 -12.39 -9.38 -0.21
CA ALA A 6 -12.39 -8.31 -1.20
C ALA A 6 -11.10 -7.47 -1.09
N CYS A 7 -10.61 -7.22 0.12
CA CYS A 7 -9.36 -6.51 0.34
C CYS A 7 -8.16 -7.31 -0.14
N ARG A 8 -8.16 -8.62 0.06
CA ARG A 8 -7.11 -9.50 -0.45
C ARG A 8 -7.05 -9.46 -1.97
N THR A 9 -8.20 -9.54 -2.62
CA THR A 9 -8.32 -9.41 -4.07
C THR A 9 -7.83 -8.04 -4.54
N ALA A 10 -8.17 -6.98 -3.81
CA ALA A 10 -7.72 -5.63 -4.12
C ALA A 10 -6.20 -5.52 -4.05
N LEU A 11 -5.57 -6.14 -3.06
CA LEU A 11 -4.10 -6.16 -2.96
C LEU A 11 -3.47 -6.90 -4.15
N ASP A 12 -4.06 -8.01 -4.58
CA ASP A 12 -3.59 -8.73 -5.76
C ASP A 12 -3.71 -7.87 -7.02
N GLU A 13 -4.79 -7.13 -7.18
CA GLU A 13 -5.00 -6.21 -8.29
C GLU A 13 -3.98 -5.07 -8.27
N LEU A 14 -3.71 -4.50 -7.10
CA LEU A 14 -2.70 -3.45 -6.94
C LEU A 14 -1.30 -3.97 -7.26
N SER A 15 -0.98 -5.19 -6.86
CA SER A 15 0.29 -5.83 -7.19
C SER A 15 0.45 -5.99 -8.71
N ALA A 16 -0.62 -6.39 -9.39
CA ALA A 16 -0.60 -6.52 -10.85
C ALA A 16 -0.41 -5.16 -11.54
N LEU A 17 -1.06 -4.11 -11.02
CA LEU A 17 -0.89 -2.75 -11.53
C LEU A 17 0.55 -2.27 -11.36
N LEU A 18 1.14 -2.52 -10.20
CA LEU A 18 2.54 -2.17 -9.95
C LEU A 18 3.48 -2.92 -10.90
N ALA A 19 3.21 -4.20 -11.13
CA ALA A 19 4.01 -5.02 -12.04
C ALA A 19 3.91 -4.55 -13.50
N SER A 20 2.85 -3.84 -13.87
CA SER A 20 2.66 -3.29 -15.22
C SER A 20 3.47 -2.02 -15.49
N VAL A 21 4.03 -1.40 -14.45
CA VAL A 21 4.88 -0.22 -14.59
C VAL A 21 6.21 -0.63 -15.22
N ASP A 22 6.80 0.27 -16.02
CA ASP A 22 8.08 0.03 -16.68
C ASP A 22 9.13 -0.46 -15.67
N PRO A 23 9.82 -1.59 -15.92
CA PRO A 23 10.81 -2.13 -14.98
C PRO A 23 11.93 -1.16 -14.60
N GLU A 24 12.35 -0.32 -15.52
CA GLU A 24 13.40 0.66 -15.26
C GLU A 24 12.92 1.73 -14.27
N LEU A 25 11.69 2.21 -14.42
CA LEU A 25 11.11 3.15 -13.49
C LEU A 25 10.90 2.52 -12.11
N ARG A 26 10.45 1.26 -12.06
CA ARG A 26 10.27 0.55 -10.80
C ARG A 26 11.58 0.41 -10.04
N SER A 27 12.66 0.08 -10.74
CA SER A 27 13.99 -0.06 -10.11
C SER A 27 14.48 1.23 -9.48
N ARG A 28 14.12 2.38 -10.07
CA ARG A 28 14.54 3.69 -9.55
C ARG A 28 13.71 4.15 -8.37
N HIS A 29 12.40 3.88 -8.37
CA HIS A 29 11.45 4.54 -7.47
C HIS A 29 10.81 3.64 -6.44
N VAL A 30 10.95 2.31 -6.57
CA VAL A 30 10.32 1.36 -5.66
C VAL A 30 11.38 0.55 -4.93
N PRO A 31 11.87 1.02 -3.79
CA PRO A 31 12.83 0.26 -2.99
C PRO A 31 12.16 -0.94 -2.33
N HIS A 32 12.97 -1.93 -1.94
CA HIS A 32 12.47 -3.04 -1.14
C HIS A 32 12.12 -2.55 0.27
N ARG A 33 10.84 -2.70 0.64
CA ARG A 33 10.35 -2.29 1.97
C ARG A 33 9.28 -3.26 2.44
N THR A 34 9.25 -3.47 3.76
CA THR A 34 8.15 -4.17 4.39
C THR A 34 7.02 -3.17 4.64
N VAL A 35 5.80 -3.56 4.33
CA VAL A 35 4.63 -2.69 4.43
C VAL A 35 3.54 -3.39 5.21
N LEU A 36 2.96 -2.70 6.16
CA LEU A 36 1.75 -3.14 6.85
C LEU A 36 0.59 -2.25 6.40
N CYS A 37 -0.46 -2.88 5.91
CA CYS A 37 -1.69 -2.20 5.55
C CYS A 37 -2.76 -2.54 6.59
N ARG A 38 -3.11 -1.57 7.41
CA ARG A 38 -4.14 -1.72 8.43
C ARG A 38 -5.48 -1.22 7.92
N LEU A 39 -6.48 -2.09 8.04
CA LEU A 39 -7.87 -1.75 7.69
C LEU A 39 -8.61 -1.35 8.96
N SER A 40 -8.79 -0.04 9.15
CA SER A 40 -9.29 0.50 10.42
C SER A 40 -10.73 0.09 10.73
N ASP A 41 -11.54 -0.19 9.72
CA ASP A 41 -12.94 -0.57 9.88
C ASP A 41 -13.14 -2.08 10.10
N LEU A 42 -12.14 -2.91 9.78
CA LEU A 42 -12.22 -4.36 9.93
C LEU A 42 -11.34 -4.88 11.08
N ASP A 43 -10.59 -4.02 11.72
CA ASP A 43 -9.59 -4.40 12.73
C ASP A 43 -8.71 -5.55 12.22
N HIS A 44 -8.22 -5.41 11.00
CA HIS A 44 -7.44 -6.42 10.28
C HIS A 44 -6.25 -5.75 9.63
N ALA A 45 -5.14 -6.48 9.51
CA ALA A 45 -3.94 -5.94 8.88
C ALA A 45 -3.30 -6.99 7.97
N PHE A 46 -2.81 -6.53 6.83
CA PHE A 46 -1.98 -7.31 5.93
C PHE A 46 -0.55 -6.82 6.04
N VAL A 47 0.41 -7.73 5.97
CA VAL A 47 1.83 -7.38 5.90
C VAL A 47 2.42 -8.05 4.68
N GLY A 48 3.32 -7.37 4.01
CA GLY A 48 3.99 -7.89 2.82
C GLY A 48 5.24 -7.11 2.53
N SER A 49 5.90 -7.48 1.47
CA SER A 49 7.09 -6.79 0.97
C SER A 49 6.77 -6.17 -0.37
N ILE A 50 7.17 -4.91 -0.54
CA ILE A 50 7.05 -4.22 -1.81
C ILE A 50 8.45 -4.01 -2.39
N GLY A 51 8.57 -4.10 -3.70
CA GLY A 51 9.82 -3.90 -4.40
C GLY A 51 9.59 -3.66 -5.88
N PRO A 52 10.67 -3.61 -6.68
CA PRO A 52 10.54 -3.40 -8.12
C PRO A 52 9.69 -4.45 -8.83
N ASP A 53 9.60 -5.65 -8.26
CA ASP A 53 8.83 -6.76 -8.83
C ASP A 53 7.36 -6.77 -8.37
N GLY A 54 6.95 -5.81 -7.57
CA GLY A 54 5.59 -5.71 -7.07
C GLY A 54 5.48 -6.05 -5.59
N LEU A 55 4.32 -6.55 -5.20
CA LEU A 55 4.02 -6.90 -3.82
C LEU A 55 4.22 -8.40 -3.61
N HIS A 56 4.99 -8.78 -2.58
CA HIS A 56 5.35 -10.17 -2.32
C HIS A 56 5.02 -10.57 -0.88
N ASP A 57 4.88 -11.88 -0.67
CA ASP A 57 4.79 -12.48 0.67
C ASP A 57 3.68 -11.86 1.53
N VAL A 58 2.54 -11.57 0.89
CA VAL A 58 1.41 -10.97 1.59
C VAL A 58 0.77 -12.00 2.51
N SER A 59 0.71 -11.67 3.80
CA SER A 59 -0.02 -12.47 4.78
C SER A 59 -1.02 -11.60 5.51
N ASP A 60 -2.14 -12.19 5.89
CA ASP A 60 -3.18 -11.52 6.67
C ASP A 60 -3.06 -11.85 8.14
N ASN A 61 -3.92 -11.23 8.98
CA ASN A 61 -3.91 -11.37 10.43
C ASN A 61 -2.58 -10.93 11.07
N ALA A 62 -1.93 -9.92 10.47
CA ALA A 62 -0.68 -9.40 11.02
C ALA A 62 -0.93 -8.70 12.36
N GLU A 63 0.05 -8.82 13.27
CA GLU A 63 0.02 -8.08 14.52
C GLU A 63 0.18 -6.58 14.25
N PRO A 64 -0.64 -5.71 14.88
CA PRO A 64 -0.59 -4.27 14.58
C PRO A 64 0.76 -3.61 14.87
N ASP A 65 1.54 -4.19 15.78
CA ASP A 65 2.83 -3.64 16.20
C ASP A 65 4.03 -4.35 15.59
N VAL A 66 3.82 -5.20 14.58
CA VAL A 66 4.92 -5.88 13.91
C VAL A 66 5.89 -4.85 13.29
N PRO A 67 7.21 -5.04 13.43
CA PRO A 67 8.17 -4.11 12.85
C PRO A 67 8.11 -4.12 11.32
N VAL A 68 7.84 -2.95 10.74
CA VAL A 68 7.82 -2.77 9.28
C VAL A 68 8.43 -1.42 8.94
N ASP A 69 8.82 -1.27 7.68
CA ASP A 69 9.38 -0.01 7.21
C ASP A 69 8.29 1.05 6.99
N VAL A 70 7.14 0.63 6.49
CA VAL A 70 6.03 1.53 6.15
C VAL A 70 4.73 0.98 6.71
N ARG A 71 3.94 1.84 7.34
CA ARG A 71 2.59 1.52 7.81
C ARG A 71 1.60 2.39 7.07
N VAL A 72 0.60 1.75 6.47
CA VAL A 72 -0.48 2.44 5.77
C VAL A 72 -1.79 2.08 6.44
N THR A 73 -2.58 3.06 6.78
CA THR A 73 -3.89 2.86 7.41
C THR A 73 -4.98 3.46 6.53
N MET A 74 -6.00 2.67 6.25
CA MET A 74 -7.15 3.09 5.45
C MET A 74 -8.35 2.21 5.77
N THR A 75 -9.52 2.58 5.26
CA THR A 75 -10.70 1.71 5.35
C THR A 75 -10.65 0.64 4.26
N SER A 76 -11.43 -0.43 4.44
CA SER A 76 -11.54 -1.49 3.45
C SER A 76 -12.10 -0.96 2.11
N ASP A 77 -13.08 -0.07 2.17
CA ASP A 77 -13.67 0.53 0.97
C ASP A 77 -12.65 1.38 0.21
N GLU A 78 -11.79 2.11 0.93
CA GLU A 78 -10.74 2.90 0.31
C GLU A 78 -9.74 2.02 -0.43
N LEU A 79 -9.36 0.89 0.15
CA LEU A 79 -8.44 -0.06 -0.49
C LEU A 79 -9.04 -0.62 -1.80
N VAL A 80 -10.30 -1.00 -1.77
CA VAL A 80 -11.00 -1.51 -2.96
C VAL A 80 -11.11 -0.42 -4.02
N ALA A 81 -11.41 0.81 -3.62
CA ALA A 81 -11.48 1.94 -4.54
C ALA A 81 -10.13 2.22 -5.21
N LEU A 82 -9.03 2.11 -4.47
CA LEU A 82 -7.69 2.25 -5.04
C LEU A 82 -7.41 1.19 -6.10
N ALA A 83 -7.76 -0.06 -5.81
CA ALA A 83 -7.53 -1.17 -6.73
C ALA A 83 -8.35 -1.03 -8.02
N HIS A 84 -9.55 -0.48 -7.92
CA HIS A 84 -10.44 -0.30 -9.07
C HIS A 84 -10.19 1.01 -9.83
N GLY A 85 -9.28 1.86 -9.35
CA GLY A 85 -9.00 3.15 -9.98
C GLY A 85 -10.03 4.24 -9.67
N ASP A 86 -10.95 3.99 -8.74
CA ASP A 86 -11.96 4.97 -8.32
C ASP A 86 -11.40 6.02 -7.36
N GLU A 87 -10.25 5.74 -6.77
CA GLU A 87 -9.56 6.63 -5.86
C GLU A 87 -8.07 6.64 -6.20
N ASP A 88 -7.43 7.80 -6.04
CA ASP A 88 -6.01 7.99 -6.23
C ASP A 88 -5.31 7.99 -4.87
N PHE A 89 -4.23 7.24 -4.75
CA PHE A 89 -3.46 7.14 -3.50
C PHE A 89 -3.01 8.51 -3.00
N LEU A 90 -2.44 9.32 -3.87
CA LEU A 90 -1.97 10.66 -3.49
C LEU A 90 -3.11 11.52 -2.97
N HIS A 91 -4.26 11.48 -3.64
CA HIS A 91 -5.44 12.23 -3.27
C HIS A 91 -5.96 11.81 -1.90
N GLY A 92 -6.07 10.50 -1.67
CA GLY A 92 -6.49 9.96 -0.38
C GLY A 92 -5.53 10.33 0.74
N TRP A 93 -4.22 10.30 0.45
CA TRP A 93 -3.19 10.69 1.43
C TRP A 93 -3.29 12.17 1.79
N LEU A 94 -3.38 13.04 0.79
CA LEU A 94 -3.48 14.49 1.02
C LEU A 94 -4.75 14.88 1.78
N ARG A 95 -5.83 14.13 1.58
CA ARG A 95 -7.10 14.39 2.27
C ARG A 95 -7.23 13.70 3.62
N GLY A 96 -6.22 12.93 4.02
CA GLY A 96 -6.22 12.24 5.31
C GLY A 96 -7.03 10.95 5.36
N ARG A 97 -7.55 10.46 4.23
CA ARG A 97 -8.23 9.16 4.17
C ARG A 97 -7.27 7.99 4.21
N ILE A 98 -6.07 8.22 3.72
CA ILE A 98 -4.97 7.26 3.77
C ILE A 98 -3.89 7.86 4.65
N GLN A 99 -3.52 7.14 5.71
CA GLN A 99 -2.47 7.58 6.61
C GLN A 99 -1.23 6.74 6.35
N VAL A 100 -0.09 7.42 6.22
CA VAL A 100 1.19 6.77 5.96
C VAL A 100 2.17 7.13 7.06
N SER A 101 2.78 6.11 7.64
CA SER A 101 3.82 6.28 8.65
C SER A 101 5.07 5.56 8.17
N ALA A 102 6.17 6.28 8.05
CA ALA A 102 7.45 5.76 7.55
C ALA A 102 8.57 6.69 8.00
N SER A 103 9.82 6.31 7.71
CA SER A 103 10.95 7.20 7.95
C SER A 103 10.83 8.43 7.05
N MET A 104 11.47 9.53 7.45
CA MET A 104 11.48 10.76 6.66
C MET A 104 12.03 10.52 5.25
N ARG A 105 13.05 9.68 5.14
CA ARG A 105 13.65 9.33 3.84
C ARG A 105 12.63 8.64 2.94
N ASP A 106 11.87 7.69 3.49
CA ASP A 106 10.87 6.94 2.72
C ASP A 106 9.70 7.83 2.34
N LEU A 107 9.28 8.75 3.21
CA LEU A 107 8.23 9.73 2.90
C LEU A 107 8.66 10.65 1.76
N LEU A 108 9.93 11.09 1.76
CA LEU A 108 10.45 11.91 0.68
C LEU A 108 10.51 11.15 -0.64
N ARG A 109 10.85 9.86 -0.60
CA ARG A 109 10.83 9.00 -1.79
C ARG A 109 9.42 8.85 -2.35
N LEU A 110 8.43 8.67 -1.48
CA LEU A 110 7.03 8.60 -1.90
C LEU A 110 6.59 9.88 -2.60
N ARG A 111 6.95 11.03 -2.05
CA ARG A 111 6.66 12.33 -2.71
C ARG A 111 7.29 12.40 -4.09
N SER A 112 8.54 12.00 -4.19
CA SER A 112 9.28 11.98 -5.45
C SER A 112 8.62 11.09 -6.49
N LEU A 113 8.14 9.93 -6.05
CA LEU A 113 7.42 8.99 -6.91
C LEU A 113 6.18 9.62 -7.55
N PHE A 114 5.49 10.48 -6.82
CA PHE A 114 4.31 11.19 -7.31
C PHE A 114 4.63 12.54 -7.96
N GLY A 115 5.90 12.90 -8.11
CA GLY A 115 6.29 14.15 -8.74
C GLY A 115 6.11 15.40 -7.88
N LEU A 116 6.08 15.25 -6.58
CA LEU A 116 5.88 16.36 -5.64
C LEU A 116 7.20 16.95 -5.14
#